data_f0769be8b1fcb4c3cbd50b1fd41b6ff4
#
_entry.id   f0769be8b1fcb4c3cbd50b1fd41b6ff4
#
_cell.length_a   1.000
_cell.length_b   1.000
_cell.length_c   1.000
_cell.angle_alpha   90.00
_cell.angle_beta   90.00
_cell.angle_gamma   90.00
#
_symmetry.space_group_name_H-M   'P 1'
#
loop_
_entity.id
_entity.type
_entity.pdbx_description
1 polymer ?
#
loop_
_entity_poly.entity_id
_entity_poly.type
_entity_poly.pdbx_seq_one_letter_code
_entity_poly.pdbx_strand_id
1 'polypeptide(L)'
;MKNMLDRHGCEYDNFVCISDQTEGMPSDIELIAIQDIPQHEGWWAKIETFNPKLPVTGDNLYIDLDCVVVDNLDCMWDYMPGEPVKLYNVSDFYANAVGHKYNSSVIRYRISDFTYIWEHYQTDYAQIQRKYFHGDEQYTSNLDNNSKCFPKEWIINYEHTILQKGLHHMVSLKTDITASEIPKDVKIIVFTGGHKPWRCKDNTIQEHYQ
;
A
#
# COMPACT_ATOMS: atom_id res chain seq x y z
N MET A 1 -6.42 -10.27 -2.53
CA MET A 1 -6.76 -9.22 -1.54
C MET A 1 -8.16 -9.44 -0.97
N LYS A 2 -9.24 -9.37 -1.75
CA LYS A 2 -10.62 -9.54 -1.26
C LYS A 2 -10.80 -10.81 -0.40
N ASN A 3 -10.32 -11.96 -0.88
CA ASN A 3 -10.40 -13.23 -0.12
C ASN A 3 -9.69 -13.16 1.25
N MET A 4 -8.61 -12.39 1.36
CA MET A 4 -7.94 -12.21 2.65
C MET A 4 -8.80 -11.39 3.61
N LEU A 5 -9.41 -10.30 3.13
CA LEU A 5 -10.32 -9.46 3.93
C LEU A 5 -11.53 -10.27 4.42
N ASP A 6 -12.19 -11.00 3.51
CA ASP A 6 -13.35 -11.83 3.82
C ASP A 6 -13.01 -12.93 4.84
N ARG A 7 -11.84 -13.58 4.71
CA ARG A 7 -11.36 -14.60 5.64
C ARG A 7 -11.17 -14.06 7.06
N HIS A 8 -10.70 -12.84 7.19
CA HIS A 8 -10.49 -12.19 8.49
C HIS A 8 -11.72 -11.43 8.98
N GLY A 9 -12.86 -11.55 8.30
CA GLY A 9 -14.11 -10.91 8.71
C GLY A 9 -14.05 -9.39 8.76
N CYS A 10 -13.29 -8.78 7.83
CA CYS A 10 -13.21 -7.31 7.73
C CYS A 10 -14.53 -6.74 7.21
N GLU A 11 -15.00 -5.66 7.80
CA GLU A 11 -16.20 -4.95 7.38
C GLU A 11 -15.86 -3.87 6.36
N TYR A 12 -16.55 -3.86 5.21
CA TYR A 12 -16.45 -2.83 4.17
C TYR A 12 -17.71 -2.80 3.32
N ASP A 13 -18.11 -1.63 2.84
CA ASP A 13 -19.29 -1.48 1.99
C ASP A 13 -19.02 -1.96 0.55
N ASN A 14 -17.87 -1.60 0.00
CA ASN A 14 -17.48 -1.91 -1.38
C ASN A 14 -16.02 -2.31 -1.47
N PHE A 15 -15.71 -3.25 -2.36
CA PHE A 15 -14.35 -3.60 -2.74
C PHE A 15 -14.10 -3.19 -4.19
N VAL A 16 -13.21 -2.24 -4.38
CA VAL A 16 -12.93 -1.61 -5.68
C VAL A 16 -11.50 -1.93 -6.12
N CYS A 17 -11.33 -2.34 -7.35
CA CYS A 17 -10.03 -2.50 -7.99
C CYS A 17 -9.82 -1.39 -9.04
N ILE A 18 -8.75 -0.64 -8.93
CA ILE A 18 -8.33 0.34 -9.94
C ILE A 18 -7.24 -0.33 -10.79
N SER A 19 -7.49 -0.55 -12.09
CA SER A 19 -6.56 -1.28 -12.95
C SER A 19 -6.71 -0.92 -14.43
N ASP A 20 -5.62 -1.04 -15.17
CA ASP A 20 -5.60 -1.03 -16.64
C ASP A 20 -5.97 -2.42 -17.22
N GLN A 21 -5.89 -3.47 -16.40
CA GLN A 21 -6.27 -4.83 -16.76
C GLN A 21 -7.74 -5.07 -16.42
N THR A 22 -8.56 -5.22 -17.44
CA THR A 22 -10.01 -5.36 -17.28
C THR A 22 -10.52 -6.79 -17.50
N GLU A 23 -9.72 -7.65 -18.14
CA GLU A 23 -10.09 -9.04 -18.44
C GLU A 23 -9.80 -9.97 -17.24
N GLY A 24 -10.69 -10.92 -17.03
CA GLY A 24 -10.53 -11.94 -16.00
C GLY A 24 -10.79 -11.49 -14.57
N MET A 25 -11.29 -10.27 -14.38
CA MET A 25 -11.67 -9.78 -13.04
C MET A 25 -12.91 -10.53 -12.53
N PRO A 26 -12.91 -10.99 -11.27
CA PRO A 26 -14.09 -11.57 -10.65
C PRO A 26 -15.29 -10.60 -10.65
N SER A 27 -16.50 -11.12 -10.86
CA SER A 27 -17.72 -10.30 -10.99
C SER A 27 -18.17 -9.63 -9.69
N ASP A 28 -17.63 -10.05 -8.56
CA ASP A 28 -17.88 -9.51 -7.22
C ASP A 28 -16.87 -8.43 -6.81
N ILE A 29 -16.02 -8.00 -7.75
CA ILE A 29 -15.07 -6.89 -7.58
C ILE A 29 -15.51 -5.75 -8.49
N GLU A 30 -15.76 -4.58 -7.93
CA GLU A 30 -16.01 -3.37 -8.71
C GLU A 30 -14.71 -2.91 -9.37
N LEU A 31 -14.69 -2.91 -10.71
CA LEU A 31 -13.52 -2.50 -11.47
C LEU A 31 -13.65 -1.05 -11.95
N ILE A 32 -12.69 -0.24 -11.57
CA ILE A 32 -12.48 1.09 -12.16
C ILE A 32 -11.32 0.99 -13.14
N ALA A 33 -11.65 1.05 -14.43
CA ALA A 33 -10.65 0.99 -15.49
C ALA A 33 -9.88 2.30 -15.59
N ILE A 34 -8.56 2.22 -15.59
CA ILE A 34 -7.66 3.34 -15.90
C ILE A 34 -6.99 3.09 -17.25
N GLN A 35 -6.47 4.16 -17.87
CA GLN A 35 -5.77 4.05 -19.14
C GLN A 35 -4.31 3.65 -18.90
N ASP A 36 -3.78 2.80 -19.77
CA ASP A 36 -2.34 2.55 -19.88
C ASP A 36 -1.67 3.72 -20.61
N ILE A 37 -1.25 4.70 -19.84
CA ILE A 37 -0.62 5.93 -20.33
C ILE A 37 0.63 6.24 -19.49
N PRO A 38 1.59 7.04 -20.01
CA PRO A 38 2.85 7.33 -19.31
C PRO A 38 2.68 7.92 -17.91
N GLN A 39 1.54 8.58 -17.61
CA GLN A 39 1.22 9.08 -16.28
C GLN A 39 1.05 7.95 -15.26
N HIS A 40 0.65 6.75 -15.72
CA HIS A 40 0.37 5.59 -14.87
C HIS A 40 1.49 4.55 -14.89
N GLU A 41 2.66 4.87 -15.44
CA GLU A 41 3.76 3.92 -15.52
C GLU A 41 4.23 3.48 -14.12
N GLY A 42 4.23 2.17 -13.89
CA GLY A 42 4.67 1.54 -12.65
C GLY A 42 3.86 2.02 -11.44
N TRP A 43 4.54 2.44 -10.38
CA TRP A 43 3.91 2.91 -9.13
C TRP A 43 3.14 4.22 -9.26
N TRP A 44 3.32 4.98 -10.37
CA TRP A 44 2.62 6.25 -10.59
C TRP A 44 1.11 6.07 -10.84
N ALA A 45 0.68 4.87 -11.25
CA ALA A 45 -0.74 4.53 -11.34
C ALA A 45 -1.49 4.75 -10.01
N LYS A 46 -0.80 4.63 -8.87
CA LYS A 46 -1.36 4.87 -7.54
C LYS A 46 -1.91 6.30 -7.37
N ILE A 47 -1.38 7.28 -8.07
CA ILE A 47 -1.86 8.67 -7.98
C ILE A 47 -3.32 8.80 -8.39
N GLU A 48 -3.82 7.88 -9.22
CA GLU A 48 -5.25 7.85 -9.59
C GLU A 48 -6.17 7.62 -8.38
N THR A 49 -5.68 7.04 -7.29
CA THR A 49 -6.49 6.88 -6.07
C THR A 49 -6.95 8.23 -5.49
N PHE A 50 -6.26 9.33 -5.82
CA PHE A 50 -6.59 10.70 -5.40
C PHE A 50 -7.39 11.48 -6.44
N ASN A 51 -7.78 10.85 -7.56
CA ASN A 51 -8.53 11.49 -8.62
C ASN A 51 -9.97 11.81 -8.16
N PRO A 52 -10.37 13.09 -8.13
CA PRO A 52 -11.71 13.48 -7.67
C PRO A 52 -12.85 12.99 -8.57
N LYS A 53 -12.54 12.42 -9.74
CA LYS A 53 -13.52 11.87 -10.67
C LYS A 53 -13.82 10.39 -10.42
N LEU A 54 -13.09 9.74 -9.52
CA LEU A 54 -13.39 8.36 -9.18
C LEU A 54 -14.78 8.26 -8.53
N PRO A 55 -15.57 7.23 -8.87
CA PRO A 55 -16.92 7.03 -8.31
C PRO A 55 -16.88 6.42 -6.90
N VAL A 56 -15.92 6.79 -6.08
CA VAL A 56 -15.79 6.33 -4.69
C VAL A 56 -15.94 7.49 -3.73
N THR A 57 -16.64 7.26 -2.63
CA THR A 57 -16.98 8.28 -1.64
C THR A 57 -16.71 7.77 -0.22
N GLY A 58 -16.74 8.68 0.76
CA GLY A 58 -16.53 8.30 2.16
C GLY A 58 -15.07 8.04 2.51
N ASP A 59 -14.88 7.23 3.55
CA ASP A 59 -13.55 6.79 3.97
C ASP A 59 -13.11 5.60 3.13
N ASN A 60 -11.91 5.67 2.60
CA ASN A 60 -11.32 4.64 1.75
C ASN A 60 -10.06 4.07 2.42
N LEU A 61 -9.89 2.76 2.34
CA LEU A 61 -8.66 2.08 2.71
C LEU A 61 -8.01 1.49 1.45
N TYR A 62 -6.98 2.16 0.95
CA TYR A 62 -6.17 1.65 -0.15
C TYR A 62 -5.14 0.65 0.39
N ILE A 63 -4.98 -0.46 -0.30
CA ILE A 63 -3.99 -1.49 0.03
C ILE A 63 -3.30 -1.94 -1.27
N ASP A 64 -1.96 -1.91 -1.31
CA ASP A 64 -1.19 -2.45 -2.43
C ASP A 64 -1.42 -3.95 -2.60
N LEU A 65 -1.38 -4.44 -3.84
CA LEU A 65 -1.60 -5.85 -4.15
C LEU A 65 -0.53 -6.79 -3.58
N ASP A 66 0.63 -6.27 -3.24
CA ASP A 66 1.74 -7.02 -2.63
C ASP A 66 1.74 -6.93 -1.10
N CYS A 67 0.59 -6.67 -0.51
CA CYS A 67 0.34 -6.80 0.92
C CYS A 67 -0.35 -8.13 1.24
N VAL A 68 -0.11 -8.64 2.43
CA VAL A 68 -0.79 -9.82 3.00
C VAL A 68 -1.54 -9.39 4.26
N VAL A 69 -2.87 -9.54 4.24
CA VAL A 69 -3.71 -9.30 5.41
C VAL A 69 -3.66 -10.57 6.28
N VAL A 70 -3.33 -10.39 7.57
CA VAL A 70 -3.11 -11.49 8.51
C VAL A 70 -4.05 -11.45 9.72
N ASP A 71 -4.85 -10.40 9.83
CA ASP A 71 -5.88 -10.25 10.87
C ASP A 71 -6.96 -9.26 10.42
N ASN A 72 -8.04 -9.11 11.22
CA ASN A 72 -9.12 -8.15 10.96
C ASN A 72 -8.63 -6.71 10.94
N LEU A 73 -9.12 -5.91 9.98
CA LEU A 73 -8.70 -4.52 9.74
C LEU A 73 -9.68 -3.46 10.28
N ASP A 74 -10.79 -3.85 10.91
CA ASP A 74 -11.85 -2.89 11.30
C ASP A 74 -11.33 -1.80 12.25
N CYS A 75 -10.33 -2.13 13.09
CA CYS A 75 -9.65 -1.14 13.93
C CYS A 75 -8.99 0.00 13.14
N MET A 76 -8.72 -0.18 11.85
CA MET A 76 -8.15 0.88 11.01
C MET A 76 -9.17 1.98 10.70
N TRP A 77 -10.46 1.63 10.64
CA TRP A 77 -11.53 2.62 10.45
C TRP A 77 -11.68 3.52 11.67
N ASP A 78 -11.57 2.94 12.86
CA ASP A 78 -11.75 3.64 14.14
C ASP A 78 -10.50 4.39 14.62
N TYR A 79 -9.36 4.15 13.98
CA TYR A 79 -8.12 4.81 14.38
C TYR A 79 -8.09 6.26 13.91
N MET A 80 -8.03 7.20 14.87
CA MET A 80 -8.04 8.66 14.62
C MET A 80 -9.16 9.07 13.64
N PRO A 81 -10.43 8.92 14.01
CA PRO A 81 -11.54 9.17 13.12
C PRO A 81 -11.56 10.65 12.68
N GLY A 82 -11.84 10.89 11.40
CA GLY A 82 -11.85 12.22 10.80
C GLY A 82 -10.48 12.76 10.38
N GLU A 83 -9.39 12.08 10.73
CA GLU A 83 -8.03 12.42 10.25
C GLU A 83 -7.66 11.56 9.05
N PRO A 84 -7.02 12.13 8.00
CA PRO A 84 -6.41 11.34 6.96
C PRO A 84 -5.23 10.57 7.56
N VAL A 85 -5.32 9.24 7.56
CA VAL A 85 -4.25 8.38 8.07
C VAL A 85 -3.49 7.82 6.89
N LYS A 86 -2.36 8.38 6.64
CA LYS A 86 -1.32 7.70 5.87
C LYS A 86 -0.45 6.90 6.83
N LEU A 87 -0.06 5.82 6.38
CA LEU A 87 0.52 4.78 6.87
C LEU A 87 1.89 4.69 7.28
N TYR A 88 2.13 3.87 8.17
CA TYR A 88 3.31 3.06 8.26
C TYR A 88 4.59 3.84 7.98
N ASN A 89 5.15 4.31 9.00
CA ASN A 89 6.55 4.63 8.98
C ASN A 89 7.32 3.31 8.74
N VAL A 90 7.72 3.08 7.48
CA VAL A 90 8.74 2.09 7.19
C VAL A 90 9.92 2.47 8.04
N SER A 91 9.98 2.01 9.25
CA SER A 91 11.03 2.24 10.20
C SER A 91 12.10 3.21 9.68
N ASP A 92 12.66 4.05 10.45
CA ASP A 92 13.67 5.09 10.15
C ASP A 92 14.69 4.78 9.03
N PHE A 93 14.67 3.56 8.54
CA PHE A 93 15.56 2.93 7.65
C PHE A 93 15.40 3.37 6.17
N TYR A 94 14.16 3.36 5.61
CA TYR A 94 13.92 3.89 4.27
C TYR A 94 13.71 5.39 4.29
N ALA A 95 13.00 5.90 5.27
CA ALA A 95 12.70 7.31 5.39
C ALA A 95 13.97 8.18 5.40
N ASN A 96 14.99 7.76 6.15
CA ASN A 96 16.27 8.47 6.20
C ASN A 96 17.14 8.29 4.94
N ALA A 97 17.03 7.13 4.27
CA ALA A 97 17.86 6.84 3.10
C ALA A 97 17.35 7.49 1.81
N VAL A 98 16.02 7.64 1.66
CA VAL A 98 15.39 8.08 0.40
C VAL A 98 14.52 9.32 0.54
N GLY A 99 14.45 9.93 1.72
CA GLY A 99 13.67 11.16 1.96
C GLY A 99 12.17 10.96 2.00
N HIS A 100 11.70 9.72 2.22
CA HIS A 100 10.29 9.43 2.46
C HIS A 100 9.94 9.66 3.92
N LYS A 101 8.72 10.13 4.19
CA LYS A 101 8.19 10.26 5.55
C LYS A 101 7.40 9.04 5.96
N TYR A 102 6.83 8.36 5.00
CA TYR A 102 5.97 7.17 5.18
C TYR A 102 5.98 6.32 3.92
N ASN A 103 5.57 5.08 4.08
CA ASN A 103 5.30 4.16 2.97
C ASN A 103 3.82 4.27 2.54
N SER A 104 3.51 4.17 1.28
CA SER A 104 2.17 4.36 0.71
C SER A 104 1.42 3.05 0.42
N SER A 105 1.88 1.92 0.95
CA SER A 105 1.28 0.61 0.63
C SER A 105 -0.11 0.39 1.22
N VAL A 106 -0.44 1.10 2.30
CA VAL A 106 -1.77 1.12 2.91
C VAL A 106 -2.13 2.56 3.25
N ILE A 107 -3.23 3.10 2.84
CA ILE A 107 -3.64 4.50 3.06
C ILE A 107 -5.11 4.54 3.42
N ARG A 108 -5.47 5.05 4.61
CA ARG A 108 -6.84 5.46 4.86
C ARG A 108 -7.00 6.94 4.53
N TYR A 109 -7.95 7.26 3.68
CA TYR A 109 -8.12 8.62 3.18
C TYR A 109 -9.55 8.88 2.70
N ARG A 110 -9.91 10.15 2.57
CA ARG A 110 -11.05 10.62 1.75
C ARG A 110 -10.49 11.31 0.52
N ILE A 111 -11.04 11.03 -0.64
CA ILE A 111 -10.56 11.69 -1.88
C ILE A 111 -10.60 13.20 -1.74
N SER A 112 -11.68 13.75 -1.18
CA SER A 112 -11.84 15.21 -0.96
C SER A 112 -10.68 15.87 -0.23
N ASP A 113 -9.99 15.13 0.64
CA ASP A 113 -8.92 15.68 1.46
C ASP A 113 -7.58 15.70 0.72
N PHE A 114 -7.46 14.97 -0.41
CA PHE A 114 -6.21 14.75 -1.14
C PHE A 114 -6.27 15.04 -2.64
N THR A 115 -7.35 15.64 -3.14
CA THR A 115 -7.47 15.99 -4.58
C THR A 115 -6.30 16.81 -5.09
N TYR A 116 -5.72 17.65 -4.23
CA TYR A 116 -4.56 18.48 -4.56
C TYR A 116 -3.32 17.67 -4.98
N ILE A 117 -3.19 16.41 -4.54
CA ILE A 117 -2.10 15.52 -4.96
C ILE A 117 -2.28 15.18 -6.44
N TRP A 118 -3.48 14.75 -6.83
CA TRP A 118 -3.80 14.43 -8.21
C TRP A 118 -3.75 15.68 -9.10
N GLU A 119 -4.37 16.78 -8.68
CA GLU A 119 -4.40 18.04 -9.42
C GLU A 119 -2.98 18.55 -9.70
N HIS A 120 -2.12 18.59 -8.68
CA HIS A 120 -0.72 18.99 -8.86
C HIS A 120 0.02 18.03 -9.80
N TYR A 121 -0.21 16.73 -9.70
CA TYR A 121 0.41 15.75 -10.60
C TYR A 121 0.04 15.98 -12.07
N GLN A 122 -1.21 16.35 -12.34
CA GLN A 122 -1.69 16.64 -13.69
C GLN A 122 -1.07 17.91 -14.31
N THR A 123 -0.47 18.79 -13.53
CA THR A 123 0.13 20.02 -14.08
C THR A 123 1.36 19.74 -14.93
N ASP A 124 2.22 18.81 -14.51
CA ASP A 124 3.41 18.37 -15.27
C ASP A 124 3.93 17.04 -14.70
N TYR A 125 3.20 15.95 -14.97
CA TYR A 125 3.57 14.63 -14.49
C TYR A 125 4.99 14.22 -14.89
N ALA A 126 5.44 14.58 -16.09
CA ALA A 126 6.75 14.19 -16.58
C ALA A 126 7.89 14.87 -15.81
N GLN A 127 7.70 16.12 -15.40
CA GLN A 127 8.67 16.81 -14.54
C GLN A 127 8.64 16.25 -13.11
N ILE A 128 7.42 15.95 -12.61
CA ILE A 128 7.22 15.38 -11.28
C ILE A 128 7.88 14.01 -11.18
N GLN A 129 7.68 13.13 -12.14
CA GLN A 129 8.30 11.80 -12.19
C GLN A 129 9.85 11.91 -12.22
N ARG A 130 10.40 12.83 -13.00
CA ARG A 130 11.86 13.06 -13.01
C ARG A 130 12.39 13.61 -11.69
N LYS A 131 11.65 14.50 -11.04
CA LYS A 131 12.04 15.11 -9.76
C LYS A 131 11.97 14.11 -8.61
N TYR A 132 10.93 13.27 -8.59
CA TYR A 132 10.67 12.30 -7.53
C TYR A 132 10.95 10.88 -8.02
N PHE A 133 12.19 10.63 -8.42
CA PHE A 133 12.61 9.38 -9.06
C PHE A 133 12.51 8.14 -8.16
N HIS A 134 12.30 8.31 -6.85
CA HIS A 134 11.97 7.22 -5.92
C HIS A 134 10.46 6.88 -5.89
N GLY A 135 9.65 7.55 -6.72
CA GLY A 135 8.26 7.18 -6.95
C GLY A 135 7.21 8.00 -6.21
N ASP A 136 6.00 7.45 -6.20
CA ASP A 136 4.81 8.07 -5.62
C ASP A 136 4.95 8.37 -4.12
N GLU A 137 5.65 7.52 -3.38
CA GLU A 137 5.90 7.72 -1.94
C GLU A 137 6.70 8.98 -1.67
N GLN A 138 7.78 9.20 -2.43
CA GLN A 138 8.58 10.41 -2.32
C GLN A 138 7.75 11.64 -2.68
N TYR A 139 6.99 11.55 -3.76
CA TYR A 139 6.14 12.64 -4.22
C TYR A 139 5.06 13.00 -3.21
N THR A 140 4.25 12.05 -2.80
CA THR A 140 3.13 12.27 -1.89
C THR A 140 3.61 12.72 -0.51
N SER A 141 4.70 12.14 0.02
CA SER A 141 5.26 12.54 1.31
C SER A 141 5.88 13.93 1.31
N ASN A 142 6.28 14.45 0.16
CA ASN A 142 6.75 15.84 0.05
C ASN A 142 5.60 16.85 -0.05
N LEU A 143 4.46 16.45 -0.62
CA LEU A 143 3.29 17.31 -0.71
C LEU A 143 2.49 17.35 0.60
N ASP A 144 2.37 16.21 1.26
CA ASP A 144 1.60 16.11 2.49
C ASP A 144 2.50 15.98 3.71
N ASN A 145 2.46 17.03 4.54
CA ASN A 145 3.23 17.11 5.77
C ASN A 145 2.43 16.74 7.03
N ASN A 146 1.10 16.58 6.91
CA ASN A 146 0.19 16.50 8.04
C ASN A 146 -0.36 15.09 8.31
N SER A 147 -0.12 14.15 7.42
CA SER A 147 -0.59 12.77 7.60
C SER A 147 -0.01 12.12 8.85
N LYS A 148 -0.84 11.29 9.46
CA LYS A 148 -0.48 10.45 10.60
C LYS A 148 -0.16 9.04 10.10
N CYS A 149 0.53 8.27 10.92
CA CYS A 149 0.76 6.86 10.63
C CYS A 149 -0.10 5.99 11.54
N PHE A 150 -0.49 4.84 11.06
CA PHE A 150 -1.02 3.77 11.91
C PHE A 150 0.01 3.35 12.96
N PRO A 151 -0.38 2.69 14.04
CA PRO A 151 0.57 2.06 14.95
C PRO A 151 1.54 1.16 14.18
N LYS A 152 2.82 1.30 14.44
CA LYS A 152 3.87 0.54 13.73
C LYS A 152 3.77 -0.96 13.94
N GLU A 153 3.08 -1.40 14.99
CA GLU A 153 2.82 -2.78 15.33
C GLU A 153 1.80 -3.44 14.41
N TRP A 154 0.91 -2.65 13.78
CA TRP A 154 -0.16 -3.17 12.93
C TRP A 154 0.31 -3.52 11.53
N ILE A 155 1.33 -2.81 11.04
CA ILE A 155 1.81 -2.98 9.68
C ILE A 155 3.32 -3.15 9.73
N ILE A 156 3.79 -4.29 9.25
CA ILE A 156 5.21 -4.63 9.24
C ILE A 156 5.70 -4.89 7.83
N ASN A 157 7.00 -4.75 7.64
CA ASN A 157 7.64 -5.11 6.38
C ASN A 157 8.20 -6.52 6.46
N TYR A 158 7.92 -7.35 5.44
CA TYR A 158 8.37 -8.73 5.40
C TYR A 158 9.89 -8.87 5.51
N GLU A 159 10.62 -8.09 4.74
CA GLU A 159 12.09 -8.18 4.72
C GLU A 159 12.72 -7.71 6.02
N HIS A 160 12.23 -6.62 6.58
CA HIS A 160 12.85 -6.00 7.74
C HIS A 160 12.46 -6.68 9.04
N THR A 161 11.19 -7.01 9.19
CA THR A 161 10.66 -7.51 10.46
C THR A 161 10.75 -9.03 10.54
N ILE A 162 10.30 -9.72 9.47
CA ILE A 162 10.22 -11.19 9.48
C ILE A 162 11.57 -11.80 9.09
N LEU A 163 12.19 -11.35 8.02
CA LEU A 163 13.50 -11.86 7.61
C LEU A 163 14.67 -11.22 8.35
N GLN A 164 14.43 -10.18 9.15
CA GLN A 164 15.45 -9.43 9.90
C GLN A 164 16.64 -8.99 9.03
N LYS A 165 16.39 -8.70 7.77
CA LYS A 165 17.42 -8.25 6.82
C LYS A 165 17.57 -6.74 6.90
N GLY A 166 18.78 -6.29 7.13
CA GLY A 166 19.14 -4.86 7.00
C GLY A 166 19.29 -4.43 5.54
N LEU A 167 19.38 -3.12 5.29
CA LEU A 167 19.49 -2.46 3.98
C LEU A 167 20.55 -3.02 3.03
N HIS A 168 21.59 -3.64 3.57
CA HIS A 168 22.71 -4.09 2.77
C HIS A 168 22.45 -5.35 1.94
N HIS A 169 21.24 -5.92 1.98
CA HIS A 169 20.94 -7.18 1.31
C HIS A 169 19.88 -7.05 0.21
N MET A 170 19.94 -6.01 -0.61
CA MET A 170 19.24 -6.03 -1.91
C MET A 170 19.79 -7.10 -2.86
N VAL A 171 20.76 -7.87 -2.44
CA VAL A 171 21.42 -8.91 -3.24
C VAL A 171 21.37 -10.25 -2.51
N SER A 172 20.71 -11.18 -3.16
CA SER A 172 20.64 -12.62 -2.86
C SER A 172 19.43 -13.11 -2.07
N LEU A 173 18.46 -13.55 -2.84
CA LEU A 173 17.35 -14.42 -2.44
C LEU A 173 17.90 -15.79 -1.98
N LYS A 174 18.29 -15.93 -0.73
CA LYS A 174 18.35 -17.26 -0.12
C LYS A 174 16.98 -17.59 0.42
N THR A 175 16.36 -18.59 -0.16
CA THR A 175 14.95 -18.98 -0.07
C THR A 175 14.58 -19.85 1.13
N ASP A 176 15.45 -20.02 2.12
CA ASP A 176 15.27 -21.03 3.16
C ASP A 176 15.15 -20.47 4.59
N ILE A 177 14.62 -19.25 4.72
CA ILE A 177 14.31 -18.69 6.03
C ILE A 177 12.83 -18.91 6.31
N THR A 178 12.53 -19.82 7.21
CA THR A 178 11.20 -19.94 7.82
C THR A 178 10.90 -18.67 8.60
N ALA A 179 9.70 -18.11 8.39
CA ALA A 179 9.25 -16.97 9.16
C ALA A 179 9.29 -17.29 10.65
N SER A 180 9.83 -16.38 11.41
CA SER A 180 9.46 -16.28 12.83
C SER A 180 7.95 -16.04 12.91
N GLU A 181 7.29 -16.48 13.97
CA GLU A 181 5.87 -16.26 14.20
C GLU A 181 5.50 -14.79 13.94
N ILE A 182 4.39 -14.57 13.21
CA ILE A 182 3.86 -13.22 13.00
C ILE A 182 3.51 -12.64 14.37
N PRO A 183 4.00 -11.43 14.72
CA PRO A 183 3.64 -10.82 15.98
C PRO A 183 2.12 -10.63 16.11
N LYS A 184 1.57 -10.84 17.31
CA LYS A 184 0.13 -10.91 17.56
C LYS A 184 -0.68 -9.68 17.13
N ASP A 185 -0.09 -8.50 17.16
CA ASP A 185 -0.79 -7.24 16.87
C ASP A 185 -0.72 -6.85 15.38
N VAL A 186 -0.01 -7.64 14.58
CA VAL A 186 0.15 -7.36 13.14
C VAL A 186 -1.16 -7.61 12.40
N LYS A 187 -1.52 -6.68 11.55
CA LYS A 187 -2.72 -6.71 10.69
C LYS A 187 -2.34 -6.93 9.23
N ILE A 188 -1.26 -6.28 8.79
CA ILE A 188 -0.81 -6.32 7.40
C ILE A 188 0.70 -6.53 7.35
N ILE A 189 1.13 -7.40 6.44
CA ILE A 189 2.54 -7.57 6.09
C ILE A 189 2.75 -6.98 4.69
N VAL A 190 3.60 -5.97 4.59
CA VAL A 190 3.96 -5.31 3.34
C VAL A 190 5.20 -5.97 2.74
N PHE A 191 5.11 -6.30 1.46
CA PHE A 191 6.24 -6.80 0.69
C PHE A 191 6.81 -5.69 -0.17
N THR A 192 8.11 -5.45 -0.07
CA THR A 192 8.80 -4.41 -0.86
C THR A 192 9.83 -5.02 -1.81
N GLY A 193 10.23 -4.25 -2.82
CA GLY A 193 11.29 -4.64 -3.73
C GLY A 193 11.01 -5.92 -4.51
N GLY A 194 11.97 -6.83 -4.53
CA GLY A 194 11.92 -8.08 -5.29
C GLY A 194 11.13 -9.21 -4.64
N HIS A 195 10.86 -9.11 -3.34
CA HIS A 195 10.03 -10.07 -2.64
C HIS A 195 8.54 -9.79 -2.91
N LYS A 196 7.80 -10.84 -3.22
CA LYS A 196 6.36 -10.73 -3.49
C LYS A 196 5.62 -11.90 -2.85
N PRO A 197 4.42 -11.69 -2.27
CA PRO A 197 3.70 -12.75 -1.56
C PRO A 197 3.43 -13.97 -2.44
N TRP A 198 3.10 -13.78 -3.72
CA TRP A 198 2.87 -14.88 -4.67
C TRP A 198 4.12 -15.67 -5.08
N ARG A 199 5.32 -15.21 -4.69
CA ARG A 199 6.60 -15.92 -4.88
C ARG A 199 7.21 -16.40 -3.57
N CYS A 200 6.61 -16.01 -2.46
CA CYS A 200 7.07 -16.40 -1.13
C CYS A 200 6.78 -17.88 -0.91
N LYS A 201 7.77 -18.62 -0.40
CA LYS A 201 7.65 -20.04 -0.06
C LYS A 201 7.40 -20.28 1.43
N ASP A 202 7.27 -19.22 2.18
CA ASP A 202 6.97 -19.26 3.58
C ASP A 202 5.54 -19.73 3.82
N ASN A 203 5.37 -20.86 4.48
CA ASN A 203 4.06 -21.46 4.71
C ASN A 203 3.13 -20.51 5.48
N THR A 204 3.64 -19.82 6.48
CA THR A 204 2.86 -18.87 7.28
C THR A 204 2.29 -17.74 6.39
N ILE A 205 3.11 -17.23 5.48
CA ILE A 205 2.63 -16.23 4.51
C ILE A 205 1.61 -16.83 3.55
N GLN A 206 1.85 -18.04 3.05
CA GLN A 206 0.94 -18.69 2.10
C GLN A 206 -0.43 -19.04 2.70
N GLU A 207 -0.47 -19.39 3.99
CA GLU A 207 -1.73 -19.64 4.72
C GLU A 207 -2.63 -18.39 4.75
N HIS A 208 -2.07 -17.21 4.82
CA HIS A 208 -2.81 -15.95 4.80
C HIS A 208 -3.08 -15.42 3.39
N TYR A 209 -2.17 -15.67 2.44
CA TYR A 209 -2.24 -15.11 1.09
C TYR A 209 -3.26 -15.80 0.17
N GLN A 210 -3.59 -17.08 0.39
CA GLN A 210 -4.50 -17.89 -0.46
C GLN A 210 -5.94 -17.43 -0.46
#